data_74db62c61456b33832cbb4478b613e0d
#
_entry.id   74db62c61456b33832cbb4478b613e0d
#
_cell.length_a   1.000
_cell.length_b   1.000
_cell.length_c   1.000
_cell.angle_alpha   90.00
_cell.angle_beta   90.00
_cell.angle_gamma   90.00
#
_symmetry.space_group_name_H-M   'P 1'
#
loop_
_entity.id
_entity.type
_entity.pdbx_description
1 polymer ?
#
loop_
_entity_poly.entity_id
_entity_poly.type
_entity_poly.pdbx_seq_one_letter_code
_entity_poly.pdbx_strand_id
1 'polypeptide(L)'
;MRADVMHYGLWLVVLFGLPVQAASIDVTAEYNPAAYEVGYGKFINTTPCLSESWSGFWCSDTSTVDQSQPLFISITIDRVVKNNNNLIDALTYLAFVGARDVSLVHQNSGKSYPLKFFFTKIGALMSPNIAKEALVNNTDWLDHIDGDCQHSLNTYASPSQVHYLYDIKPENQLAGGKCYHNKFKTTFSSKSTALKKIYLGYKLKAPDPLKMENGVYKGSLVLSIGRNKDLDFGNGTYSDSQLTINFTMKVRHQIKIDFPPGGDKVVLLPPGGWSDWIYRGKNRVPSSLRADLHYRIWFSSKIKVTLSCEYPNGSECFIKNTKDGHLVPIHVYWRDYSLITTTTAGLVFAPSVDGTPAVNADRFFSFKITDSQVLKEMMKRPGGTYKGKVTIIFDATI
;
A
#
# COMPACT_ATOMS: atom_id res chain seq x y z
N MET A 1 74.29 -22.38 -34.31
CA MET A 1 73.15 -22.75 -33.51
C MET A 1 72.23 -21.55 -33.41
N ARG A 2 71.13 -21.55 -34.16
CA ARG A 2 70.07 -20.51 -34.09
C ARG A 2 68.91 -21.16 -33.30
N ALA A 3 68.47 -20.55 -32.23
CA ALA A 3 67.33 -20.98 -31.48
C ALA A 3 66.08 -20.20 -31.97
N ASP A 4 65.13 -20.88 -32.56
CA ASP A 4 63.82 -20.32 -32.94
C ASP A 4 62.90 -20.24 -31.73
N VAL A 5 62.48 -19.02 -31.38
CA VAL A 5 61.51 -18.77 -30.30
C VAL A 5 60.12 -18.79 -30.91
N MET A 6 59.35 -19.81 -30.59
CA MET A 6 57.97 -20.00 -31.05
C MET A 6 57.04 -19.16 -30.15
N HIS A 7 56.42 -18.10 -30.73
CA HIS A 7 55.44 -17.28 -30.01
C HIS A 7 54.03 -17.91 -30.14
N TYR A 8 53.54 -18.43 -29.02
CA TYR A 8 52.11 -18.82 -28.92
C TYR A 8 51.27 -17.59 -28.61
N GLY A 9 50.54 -17.10 -29.62
CA GLY A 9 49.53 -16.05 -29.46
C GLY A 9 48.29 -16.61 -28.74
N LEU A 10 48.05 -16.14 -27.51
CA LEU A 10 46.86 -16.45 -26.73
C LEU A 10 45.69 -15.59 -27.28
N TRP A 11 44.76 -16.19 -28.04
CA TRP A 11 43.56 -15.51 -28.46
C TRP A 11 42.56 -15.46 -27.31
N LEU A 12 42.39 -14.28 -26.73
CA LEU A 12 41.36 -14.01 -25.71
C LEU A 12 40.01 -13.82 -26.46
N VAL A 13 39.16 -14.83 -26.45
CA VAL A 13 37.80 -14.72 -26.93
C VAL A 13 36.98 -13.96 -25.89
N VAL A 14 36.80 -12.67 -26.09
CA VAL A 14 35.86 -11.86 -25.30
C VAL A 14 34.45 -12.20 -25.76
N LEU A 15 33.76 -13.04 -25.01
CA LEU A 15 32.31 -13.26 -25.19
C LEU A 15 31.58 -11.99 -24.74
N PHE A 16 31.23 -11.14 -25.68
CA PHE A 16 30.25 -10.08 -25.45
C PHE A 16 28.88 -10.73 -25.21
N GLY A 17 28.51 -10.91 -23.93
CA GLY A 17 27.13 -11.21 -23.58
C GLY A 17 26.25 -10.04 -24.06
N LEU A 18 25.40 -10.27 -25.06
CA LEU A 18 24.37 -9.33 -25.44
C LEU A 18 23.52 -9.04 -24.19
N PRO A 19 23.21 -7.78 -23.86
CA PRO A 19 22.32 -7.48 -22.76
C PRO A 19 20.98 -8.17 -23.02
N VAL A 20 20.60 -9.10 -22.18
CA VAL A 20 19.26 -9.68 -22.17
C VAL A 20 18.32 -8.54 -21.79
N GLN A 21 17.57 -8.04 -22.72
CA GLN A 21 16.58 -7.00 -22.48
C GLN A 21 15.43 -7.64 -21.71
N ALA A 22 15.28 -7.30 -20.47
CA ALA A 22 14.19 -7.79 -19.62
C ALA A 22 13.09 -6.73 -19.59
N ALA A 23 11.87 -7.09 -19.96
CA ALA A 23 10.72 -6.24 -19.76
C ALA A 23 10.54 -5.94 -18.27
N SER A 24 10.32 -4.68 -17.91
CA SER A 24 10.12 -4.25 -16.53
C SER A 24 8.87 -3.40 -16.40
N ILE A 25 8.13 -3.60 -15.32
CA ILE A 25 6.89 -2.88 -15.01
C ILE A 25 6.87 -2.52 -13.54
N ASP A 26 6.38 -1.31 -13.24
CA ASP A 26 6.18 -0.83 -11.89
C ASP A 26 4.69 -0.90 -11.51
N VAL A 27 4.40 -1.57 -10.40
CA VAL A 27 3.09 -1.63 -9.76
C VAL A 27 3.14 -0.83 -8.48
N THR A 28 2.29 0.18 -8.37
CA THR A 28 2.27 1.09 -7.23
C THR A 28 0.92 1.07 -6.52
N ALA A 29 0.95 1.21 -5.20
CA ALA A 29 -0.26 1.34 -4.39
C ALA A 29 0.01 2.20 -3.16
N GLU A 30 -1.05 2.84 -2.66
CA GLU A 30 -0.98 3.70 -1.49
C GLU A 30 -2.13 3.41 -0.52
N TYR A 31 -1.82 3.34 0.76
CA TYR A 31 -2.77 3.43 1.86
C TYR A 31 -2.62 4.81 2.49
N ASN A 32 -3.61 5.67 2.27
CA ASN A 32 -3.65 7.04 2.79
C ASN A 32 -5.12 7.38 3.10
N PRO A 33 -5.72 6.77 4.14
CA PRO A 33 -7.10 7.07 4.51
C PRO A 33 -7.18 8.50 4.99
N ALA A 34 -8.16 9.25 4.54
CA ALA A 34 -8.53 10.46 5.24
C ALA A 34 -8.91 10.09 6.68
N ALA A 35 -8.41 10.84 7.66
CA ALA A 35 -8.56 10.52 9.10
C ALA A 35 -10.02 10.36 9.58
N TYR A 36 -10.99 10.69 8.73
CA TYR A 36 -12.43 10.69 9.01
C TYR A 36 -13.23 9.71 8.13
N GLU A 37 -12.59 8.97 7.20
CA GLU A 37 -13.27 8.00 6.34
C GLU A 37 -13.32 6.63 6.99
N VAL A 38 -14.56 6.15 7.21
CA VAL A 38 -14.81 4.82 7.75
C VAL A 38 -14.71 3.78 6.62
N GLY A 39 -13.91 2.73 6.81
CA GLY A 39 -13.97 1.52 5.97
C GLY A 39 -12.86 1.32 4.95
N TYR A 40 -11.88 2.19 4.85
CA TYR A 40 -10.76 2.02 3.92
C TYR A 40 -9.54 1.35 4.56
N GLY A 41 -9.68 0.07 4.95
CA GLY A 41 -8.54 -0.77 5.39
C GLY A 41 -7.77 -1.41 4.22
N LYS A 42 -7.79 -0.81 3.01
CA LYS A 42 -7.20 -1.41 1.81
C LYS A 42 -6.27 -0.44 1.09
N PHE A 43 -5.30 -1.00 0.39
CA PHE A 43 -4.47 -0.23 -0.53
C PHE A 43 -5.27 0.18 -1.78
N ILE A 44 -5.15 1.43 -2.18
CA ILE A 44 -5.64 1.95 -3.45
C ILE A 44 -4.54 1.77 -4.50
N ASN A 45 -4.91 1.29 -5.67
CA ASN A 45 -3.98 1.17 -6.79
C ASN A 45 -3.62 2.57 -7.32
N THR A 46 -2.33 2.85 -7.42
CA THR A 46 -1.78 4.10 -7.98
C THR A 46 -0.89 3.83 -9.19
N THR A 47 -0.90 2.59 -9.70
CA THR A 47 -0.20 2.25 -10.95
C THR A 47 -0.77 3.10 -12.08
N PRO A 48 0.08 3.84 -12.83
CA PRO A 48 -0.40 4.62 -13.96
C PRO A 48 -1.18 3.75 -14.95
N CYS A 49 -2.40 4.16 -15.25
CA CYS A 49 -3.21 3.44 -16.21
C CYS A 49 -2.81 3.79 -17.64
N LEU A 50 -2.27 2.82 -18.34
CA LEU A 50 -2.10 2.89 -19.78
C LEU A 50 -3.42 2.46 -20.42
N SER A 51 -4.35 3.40 -20.64
CA SER A 51 -5.61 3.11 -21.31
C SER A 51 -5.35 2.87 -22.81
N GLU A 52 -5.71 1.70 -23.28
CA GLU A 52 -5.86 1.46 -24.72
C GLU A 52 -7.35 1.50 -25.05
N SER A 53 -7.75 2.30 -26.02
CA SER A 53 -9.14 2.66 -26.31
C SER A 53 -10.07 1.48 -26.67
N TRP A 54 -9.53 0.28 -26.90
CA TRP A 54 -10.29 -0.94 -27.22
C TRP A 54 -10.36 -1.94 -26.05
N SER A 55 -9.55 -1.74 -24.99
CA SER A 55 -9.14 -2.83 -24.10
C SER A 55 -10.21 -3.34 -23.15
N GLY A 56 -11.32 -2.64 -22.98
CA GLY A 56 -12.30 -3.01 -21.95
C GLY A 56 -11.72 -3.14 -20.54
N PHE A 57 -10.42 -2.86 -20.37
CA PHE A 57 -9.80 -2.58 -19.09
C PHE A 57 -10.06 -1.11 -18.76
N TRP A 58 -11.05 -0.89 -17.94
CA TRP A 58 -11.30 0.43 -17.39
C TRP A 58 -10.42 0.62 -16.17
N CYS A 59 -9.53 1.58 -16.25
CA CYS A 59 -8.84 2.06 -15.08
C CYS A 59 -9.76 2.94 -14.26
N SER A 60 -9.74 2.74 -12.96
CA SER A 60 -10.40 3.63 -12.02
C SER A 60 -9.36 4.11 -11.01
N ASP A 61 -9.24 5.41 -10.85
CA ASP A 61 -8.33 6.04 -9.88
C ASP A 61 -8.66 5.69 -8.43
N THR A 62 -9.83 5.07 -8.21
CA THR A 62 -10.31 4.65 -6.89
C THR A 62 -10.28 3.13 -6.68
N SER A 63 -9.72 2.38 -7.64
CA SER A 63 -9.70 0.92 -7.55
C SER A 63 -8.74 0.44 -6.47
N THR A 64 -9.19 -0.53 -5.67
CA THR A 64 -8.35 -1.20 -4.70
C THR A 64 -7.51 -2.29 -5.34
N VAL A 65 -6.36 -2.63 -4.76
CA VAL A 65 -5.41 -3.60 -5.32
C VAL A 65 -5.96 -5.04 -5.39
N ASP A 66 -7.05 -5.34 -4.71
CA ASP A 66 -7.77 -6.62 -4.78
C ASP A 66 -8.80 -6.68 -5.91
N GLN A 67 -8.98 -5.60 -6.66
CA GLN A 67 -9.72 -5.57 -7.92
C GLN A 67 -8.78 -5.84 -9.09
N SER A 68 -9.32 -6.36 -10.21
CA SER A 68 -8.50 -6.66 -11.39
C SER A 68 -7.96 -5.39 -12.02
N GLN A 69 -6.64 -5.31 -12.13
CA GLN A 69 -5.90 -4.17 -12.69
C GLN A 69 -5.27 -4.54 -14.03
N PRO A 70 -5.23 -3.64 -15.01
CA PRO A 70 -4.56 -3.88 -16.28
C PRO A 70 -3.05 -3.79 -16.17
N LEU A 71 -2.38 -4.58 -17.01
CA LEU A 71 -0.94 -4.57 -17.20
C LEU A 71 -0.64 -4.84 -18.67
N PHE A 72 0.13 -3.97 -19.30
CA PHE A 72 0.46 -4.08 -20.72
C PHE A 72 1.97 -4.24 -20.90
N ILE A 73 2.36 -5.22 -21.70
CA ILE A 73 3.78 -5.53 -21.94
C ILE A 73 4.06 -5.48 -23.44
N SER A 74 5.05 -4.70 -23.83
CA SER A 74 5.50 -4.62 -25.22
C SER A 74 6.53 -5.72 -25.50
N ILE A 75 6.08 -6.97 -25.59
CA ILE A 75 6.88 -8.12 -25.98
C ILE A 75 6.40 -8.60 -27.34
N THR A 76 7.34 -8.87 -28.24
CA THR A 76 7.05 -9.44 -29.56
C THR A 76 7.34 -10.92 -29.57
N ILE A 77 6.41 -11.72 -30.13
CA ILE A 77 6.56 -13.16 -30.27
C ILE A 77 6.16 -13.51 -31.70
N ASP A 78 7.15 -13.85 -32.54
CA ASP A 78 6.91 -14.30 -33.91
C ASP A 78 6.56 -15.78 -33.89
N ARG A 79 5.41 -16.15 -34.46
CA ARG A 79 4.81 -17.49 -34.38
C ARG A 79 4.41 -18.03 -35.75
N VAL A 80 4.42 -19.35 -35.84
CA VAL A 80 3.71 -20.09 -36.90
C VAL A 80 2.58 -20.89 -36.25
N VAL A 81 1.35 -20.48 -36.54
CA VAL A 81 0.14 -21.18 -36.11
C VAL A 81 -0.16 -22.32 -37.06
N LYS A 82 -0.51 -23.50 -36.53
CA LYS A 82 -0.76 -24.70 -37.33
C LYS A 82 -2.07 -25.35 -36.97
N ASN A 83 -2.75 -25.88 -37.97
CA ASN A 83 -3.91 -26.76 -37.79
C ASN A 83 -3.43 -28.20 -37.55
N ASN A 84 -3.09 -28.50 -36.33
CA ASN A 84 -2.68 -29.81 -35.86
C ASN A 84 -3.18 -30.08 -34.44
N ASN A 85 -2.90 -31.25 -33.89
CA ASN A 85 -3.34 -31.60 -32.52
C ASN A 85 -2.42 -31.04 -31.40
N ASN A 86 -1.41 -30.27 -31.76
CA ASN A 86 -0.49 -29.74 -30.79
C ASN A 86 -0.99 -28.36 -30.31
N LEU A 87 -1.44 -28.27 -29.09
CA LEU A 87 -2.04 -27.04 -28.52
C LEU A 87 -1.13 -25.82 -28.56
N ILE A 88 0.20 -26.00 -28.48
CA ILE A 88 1.14 -24.88 -28.52
C ILE A 88 1.22 -24.18 -29.88
N ASP A 89 0.73 -24.82 -30.93
CA ASP A 89 0.61 -24.29 -32.28
C ASP A 89 -0.77 -23.66 -32.52
N ALA A 90 -1.68 -23.71 -31.55
CA ALA A 90 -3.03 -23.17 -31.65
C ALA A 90 -3.02 -21.65 -31.85
N LEU A 91 -4.09 -21.12 -32.44
CA LEU A 91 -4.22 -19.70 -32.80
C LEU A 91 -3.92 -18.75 -31.62
N THR A 92 -4.45 -19.04 -30.44
CA THR A 92 -4.34 -18.17 -29.27
C THR A 92 -3.79 -18.90 -28.03
N TYR A 93 -2.82 -19.77 -28.19
CA TYR A 93 -2.23 -20.46 -27.04
C TYR A 93 -1.54 -19.46 -26.11
N LEU A 94 -1.95 -19.47 -24.83
CA LEU A 94 -1.43 -18.63 -23.75
C LEU A 94 -1.41 -19.47 -22.47
N ALA A 95 -0.24 -19.69 -21.86
CA ALA A 95 -0.15 -20.33 -20.55
C ALA A 95 0.46 -19.35 -19.52
N PHE A 96 0.01 -19.47 -18.30
CA PHE A 96 0.37 -18.57 -17.21
C PHE A 96 0.58 -19.35 -15.92
N VAL A 97 1.48 -18.83 -15.10
CA VAL A 97 1.75 -19.37 -13.78
C VAL A 97 0.67 -18.96 -12.78
N GLY A 98 0.49 -19.79 -11.75
CA GLY A 98 -0.37 -19.46 -10.60
C GLY A 98 0.19 -18.35 -9.73
N ALA A 99 -0.43 -18.16 -8.58
CA ALA A 99 -0.06 -17.13 -7.63
C ALA A 99 1.42 -17.20 -7.23
N ARG A 100 2.03 -16.03 -7.05
CA ARG A 100 3.41 -15.86 -6.58
C ARG A 100 3.43 -15.00 -5.32
N ASP A 101 4.21 -15.42 -4.35
CA ASP A 101 4.46 -14.65 -3.14
C ASP A 101 5.65 -13.72 -3.35
N VAL A 102 5.48 -12.48 -2.91
CA VAL A 102 6.47 -11.40 -2.96
C VAL A 102 6.69 -10.88 -1.55
N SER A 103 7.93 -10.68 -1.17
CA SER A 103 8.28 -10.04 0.10
C SER A 103 8.35 -8.53 -0.10
N LEU A 104 7.45 -7.79 0.56
CA LEU A 104 7.49 -6.33 0.64
C LEU A 104 8.36 -5.92 1.81
N VAL A 105 9.48 -5.26 1.56
CA VAL A 105 10.45 -4.84 2.58
C VAL A 105 10.32 -3.35 2.84
N HIS A 106 10.09 -2.97 4.09
CA HIS A 106 10.07 -1.59 4.54
C HIS A 106 11.46 -0.96 4.41
N GLN A 107 11.55 0.17 3.73
CA GLN A 107 12.84 0.73 3.32
C GLN A 107 13.69 1.24 4.49
N ASN A 108 13.09 1.61 5.63
CA ASN A 108 13.82 2.13 6.79
C ASN A 108 14.08 1.05 7.86
N SER A 109 13.04 0.25 8.21
CA SER A 109 13.17 -0.73 9.31
C SER A 109 13.58 -2.12 8.84
N GLY A 110 13.54 -2.41 7.54
CA GLY A 110 13.82 -3.73 7.00
C GLY A 110 12.74 -4.78 7.29
N LYS A 111 11.65 -4.42 7.99
CA LYS A 111 10.53 -5.35 8.23
C LYS A 111 9.90 -5.78 6.92
N SER A 112 9.50 -7.03 6.85
CA SER A 112 8.99 -7.67 5.65
C SER A 112 7.56 -8.14 5.84
N TYR A 113 6.74 -7.98 4.80
CA TYR A 113 5.33 -8.38 4.77
C TYR A 113 5.02 -9.15 3.48
N PRO A 114 4.19 -10.20 3.54
CA PRO A 114 3.86 -10.99 2.36
C PRO A 114 2.84 -10.26 1.47
N LEU A 115 3.13 -10.23 0.18
CA LEU A 115 2.23 -9.83 -0.89
C LEU A 115 2.03 -11.01 -1.81
N LYS A 116 0.79 -11.34 -2.17
CA LYS A 116 0.50 -12.37 -3.16
C LYS A 116 0.01 -11.73 -4.46
N PHE A 117 0.70 -12.01 -5.56
CA PHE A 117 0.37 -11.58 -6.91
C PHE A 117 -0.23 -12.74 -7.69
N PHE A 118 -1.26 -12.51 -8.51
CA PHE A 118 -1.81 -13.49 -9.43
C PHE A 118 -2.52 -12.84 -10.61
N PHE A 119 -2.56 -13.58 -11.72
CA PHE A 119 -3.23 -13.13 -12.93
C PHE A 119 -4.74 -13.38 -12.88
N THR A 120 -5.52 -12.48 -13.49
CA THR A 120 -6.98 -12.57 -13.62
C THR A 120 -7.43 -12.55 -15.06
N LYS A 121 -6.62 -11.99 -15.96
CA LYS A 121 -6.87 -11.93 -17.40
C LYS A 121 -5.56 -12.13 -18.14
N ILE A 122 -5.67 -12.68 -19.37
CA ILE A 122 -4.53 -12.85 -20.28
C ILE A 122 -4.99 -12.70 -21.71
N GLY A 123 -4.19 -12.02 -22.54
CA GLY A 123 -4.49 -11.78 -23.93
C GLY A 123 -3.33 -11.18 -24.70
N ALA A 124 -3.58 -10.83 -25.96
CA ALA A 124 -2.54 -10.26 -26.81
C ALA A 124 -3.10 -9.45 -27.97
N LEU A 125 -2.24 -8.64 -28.58
CA LEU A 125 -2.41 -8.10 -29.92
C LEU A 125 -1.73 -9.00 -30.93
N MET A 126 -2.50 -9.59 -31.82
CA MET A 126 -2.02 -10.42 -32.94
C MET A 126 -2.01 -9.62 -34.25
N SER A 127 -0.89 -9.64 -34.97
CA SER A 127 -0.73 -8.98 -36.28
C SER A 127 0.27 -9.78 -37.16
N PRO A 128 -0.07 -10.09 -38.44
CA PRO A 128 -1.35 -9.84 -39.08
C PRO A 128 -2.51 -10.61 -38.46
N ASN A 129 -3.73 -10.13 -38.66
CA ASN A 129 -4.94 -10.83 -38.24
C ASN A 129 -5.22 -12.02 -39.16
N ILE A 130 -4.85 -13.20 -38.73
CA ILE A 130 -5.08 -14.44 -39.45
C ILE A 130 -6.35 -15.19 -38.98
N ALA A 131 -7.04 -14.65 -37.99
CA ALA A 131 -8.22 -15.30 -37.39
C ALA A 131 -9.32 -15.55 -38.43
N LYS A 132 -9.56 -14.56 -39.31
CA LYS A 132 -10.54 -14.66 -40.40
C LYS A 132 -10.24 -15.81 -41.39
N GLU A 133 -8.98 -16.10 -41.62
CA GLU A 133 -8.53 -17.18 -42.49
C GLU A 133 -8.50 -18.54 -41.78
N ALA A 134 -8.16 -18.53 -40.49
CA ALA A 134 -7.92 -19.74 -39.72
C ALA A 134 -9.20 -20.36 -39.12
N LEU A 135 -10.19 -19.54 -38.75
CA LEU A 135 -11.35 -20.02 -38.02
C LEU A 135 -12.49 -20.50 -38.90
N VAL A 136 -13.24 -21.47 -38.41
CA VAL A 136 -14.38 -22.08 -39.14
C VAL A 136 -15.45 -21.00 -39.43
N ASN A 137 -15.75 -20.14 -38.45
CA ASN A 137 -16.63 -18.98 -38.59
C ASN A 137 -15.95 -17.75 -38.00
N ASN A 138 -16.13 -16.58 -38.61
CA ASN A 138 -15.52 -15.33 -38.17
C ASN A 138 -16.00 -14.86 -36.79
N THR A 139 -17.15 -15.32 -36.32
CA THR A 139 -17.76 -15.00 -35.05
C THR A 139 -17.46 -16.01 -33.94
N ASP A 140 -17.08 -17.22 -34.30
CA ASP A 140 -16.97 -18.35 -33.36
C ASP A 140 -15.76 -18.31 -32.46
N TRP A 141 -14.74 -17.51 -32.76
CA TRP A 141 -13.55 -17.48 -31.95
C TRP A 141 -13.72 -16.76 -30.60
N LEU A 142 -14.76 -15.96 -30.48
CA LEU A 142 -15.16 -15.33 -29.23
C LEU A 142 -15.77 -16.36 -28.26
N ASP A 143 -16.46 -17.37 -28.79
CA ASP A 143 -17.27 -18.31 -28.01
C ASP A 143 -16.56 -19.64 -27.73
N HIS A 144 -15.38 -19.88 -28.31
CA HIS A 144 -14.71 -21.17 -28.29
C HIS A 144 -13.30 -21.13 -27.70
N ILE A 145 -13.14 -20.43 -26.58
CA ILE A 145 -11.90 -20.55 -25.81
C ILE A 145 -11.95 -21.83 -24.97
N ASP A 146 -10.91 -22.64 -25.08
CA ASP A 146 -10.74 -23.87 -24.33
C ASP A 146 -9.71 -23.69 -23.19
N GLY A 147 -9.68 -24.63 -22.26
CA GLY A 147 -8.74 -24.64 -21.13
C GLY A 147 -9.25 -23.88 -19.91
N ASP A 148 -8.35 -23.14 -19.27
CA ASP A 148 -8.52 -22.53 -17.95
C ASP A 148 -9.03 -21.08 -18.03
N CYS A 149 -9.41 -20.62 -19.22
CA CYS A 149 -10.04 -19.34 -19.44
C CYS A 149 -11.49 -19.46 -19.86
N GLN A 150 -12.21 -18.38 -19.72
CA GLN A 150 -13.53 -18.16 -20.24
C GLN A 150 -13.55 -16.91 -21.12
N HIS A 151 -14.61 -16.76 -21.92
CA HIS A 151 -14.78 -15.64 -22.80
C HIS A 151 -14.75 -14.30 -22.03
N SER A 152 -14.03 -13.32 -22.58
CA SER A 152 -14.13 -11.92 -22.18
C SER A 152 -14.77 -11.13 -23.33
N LEU A 153 -15.73 -10.26 -23.01
CA LEU A 153 -16.45 -9.43 -23.99
C LEU A 153 -15.56 -8.43 -24.77
N ASN A 154 -14.26 -8.45 -24.55
CA ASN A 154 -13.31 -7.44 -25.03
C ASN A 154 -12.40 -7.98 -26.12
N THR A 155 -12.97 -8.13 -27.31
CA THR A 155 -12.19 -8.46 -28.51
C THR A 155 -12.49 -7.42 -29.58
N TYR A 156 -11.43 -6.89 -30.16
CA TYR A 156 -11.50 -5.99 -31.30
C TYR A 156 -10.70 -6.57 -32.47
N ALA A 157 -11.31 -6.65 -33.64
CA ALA A 157 -10.68 -7.16 -34.85
C ALA A 157 -10.79 -6.15 -35.98
N SER A 158 -9.67 -5.88 -36.63
CA SER A 158 -9.57 -5.19 -37.91
C SER A 158 -8.99 -6.14 -38.98
N PRO A 159 -8.98 -5.78 -40.23
CA PRO A 159 -8.35 -6.61 -41.29
C PRO A 159 -6.87 -6.91 -41.02
N SER A 160 -6.15 -6.00 -40.37
CA SER A 160 -4.69 -6.10 -40.17
C SER A 160 -4.28 -6.64 -38.79
N GLN A 161 -5.16 -6.54 -37.79
CA GLN A 161 -4.81 -6.92 -36.41
C GLN A 161 -6.03 -7.35 -35.63
N VAL A 162 -5.78 -8.14 -34.59
CA VAL A 162 -6.80 -8.52 -33.64
C VAL A 162 -6.26 -8.43 -32.22
N HIS A 163 -7.07 -7.82 -31.35
CA HIS A 163 -6.86 -7.76 -29.93
C HIS A 163 -7.81 -8.77 -29.28
N TYR A 164 -7.29 -9.58 -28.39
CA TYR A 164 -8.12 -10.51 -27.62
C TYR A 164 -7.66 -10.56 -26.18
N LEU A 165 -8.62 -10.74 -25.27
CA LEU A 165 -8.42 -10.78 -23.84
C LEU A 165 -9.39 -11.78 -23.24
N TYR A 166 -8.88 -12.70 -22.47
CA TYR A 166 -9.65 -13.76 -21.82
C TYR A 166 -9.63 -13.61 -20.32
N ASP A 167 -10.76 -13.83 -19.67
CA ASP A 167 -10.85 -13.96 -18.22
C ASP A 167 -10.33 -15.34 -17.80
N ILE A 168 -9.39 -15.36 -16.87
CA ILE A 168 -8.95 -16.61 -16.23
C ILE A 168 -10.06 -17.05 -15.28
N LYS A 169 -10.48 -18.32 -15.39
CA LYS A 169 -11.48 -18.88 -14.48
C LYS A 169 -11.05 -18.73 -13.02
N PRO A 170 -11.95 -18.35 -12.10
CA PRO A 170 -11.58 -18.06 -10.70
C PRO A 170 -10.77 -19.15 -10.02
N GLU A 171 -11.08 -20.42 -10.27
CA GLU A 171 -10.40 -21.59 -9.74
C GLU A 171 -8.96 -21.72 -10.23
N ASN A 172 -8.64 -21.16 -11.40
CA ASN A 172 -7.32 -21.24 -12.02
C ASN A 172 -6.43 -20.01 -11.75
N GLN A 173 -6.98 -18.93 -11.21
CA GLN A 173 -6.20 -17.70 -10.92
C GLN A 173 -5.04 -17.95 -9.95
N LEU A 174 -5.26 -18.80 -8.95
CA LEU A 174 -4.22 -19.15 -7.97
C LEU A 174 -3.37 -20.36 -8.40
N ALA A 175 -3.92 -21.27 -9.18
CA ALA A 175 -3.24 -22.49 -9.61
C ALA A 175 -2.36 -22.32 -10.85
N GLY A 176 -2.71 -21.36 -11.72
CA GLY A 176 -2.15 -21.24 -13.06
C GLY A 176 -2.90 -22.12 -14.05
N GLY A 177 -2.56 -21.98 -15.33
CA GLY A 177 -3.25 -22.73 -16.38
C GLY A 177 -2.89 -22.30 -17.78
N LYS A 178 -3.69 -22.72 -18.73
CA LYS A 178 -3.52 -22.42 -20.15
C LYS A 178 -4.85 -22.18 -20.85
N CYS A 179 -4.86 -21.26 -21.81
CA CYS A 179 -6.00 -20.89 -22.61
C CYS A 179 -5.62 -21.02 -24.08
N TYR A 180 -6.49 -21.54 -24.90
CA TYR A 180 -6.19 -21.75 -26.29
C TYR A 180 -7.46 -21.81 -27.13
N HIS A 181 -7.30 -21.58 -28.43
CA HIS A 181 -8.33 -21.80 -29.43
C HIS A 181 -7.78 -22.79 -30.45
N ASN A 182 -8.39 -23.97 -30.58
CA ASN A 182 -7.92 -25.05 -31.42
C ASN A 182 -8.88 -25.44 -32.57
N LYS A 183 -9.95 -24.69 -32.80
CA LYS A 183 -10.90 -24.96 -33.89
C LYS A 183 -10.48 -24.26 -35.17
N PHE A 184 -10.01 -25.01 -36.14
CA PHE A 184 -9.53 -24.51 -37.42
C PHE A 184 -10.40 -24.98 -38.59
N LYS A 185 -10.37 -24.22 -39.69
CA LYS A 185 -10.92 -24.66 -40.97
C LYS A 185 -10.11 -25.86 -41.49
N THR A 186 -10.79 -26.80 -42.09
CA THR A 186 -10.12 -28.03 -42.64
C THR A 186 -9.07 -27.73 -43.70
N THR A 187 -9.23 -26.63 -44.43
CA THR A 187 -8.31 -26.17 -45.47
C THR A 187 -7.11 -25.37 -44.95
N PHE A 188 -7.13 -25.00 -43.68
CA PHE A 188 -6.05 -24.25 -43.07
C PHE A 188 -4.92 -25.19 -42.63
N SER A 189 -3.70 -24.96 -43.10
CA SER A 189 -2.53 -25.78 -42.73
C SER A 189 -1.61 -25.08 -41.74
N SER A 190 -1.07 -23.92 -42.12
CA SER A 190 -0.21 -23.12 -41.27
C SER A 190 -0.16 -21.67 -41.75
N LYS A 191 0.06 -20.74 -40.83
CA LYS A 191 0.22 -19.29 -41.13
C LYS A 191 1.19 -18.64 -40.14
N SER A 192 1.98 -17.68 -40.63
CA SER A 192 2.82 -16.83 -39.79
C SER A 192 2.04 -15.65 -39.24
N THR A 193 2.26 -15.36 -37.98
CA THR A 193 1.72 -14.22 -37.27
C THR A 193 2.67 -13.79 -36.14
N ALA A 194 2.45 -12.64 -35.54
CA ALA A 194 3.18 -12.21 -34.37
C ALA A 194 2.24 -11.68 -33.29
N LEU A 195 2.55 -11.95 -32.05
CA LEU A 195 2.00 -11.21 -30.91
C LEU A 195 2.87 -9.99 -30.69
N LYS A 196 2.29 -8.79 -30.73
CA LYS A 196 3.00 -7.50 -30.66
C LYS A 196 2.90 -6.82 -29.31
N LYS A 197 1.89 -7.16 -28.53
CA LYS A 197 1.67 -6.75 -27.15
C LYS A 197 1.00 -7.87 -26.38
N ILE A 198 1.34 -7.98 -25.13
CA ILE A 198 0.68 -8.90 -24.20
C ILE A 198 -0.16 -8.09 -23.23
N TYR A 199 -1.39 -8.53 -23.02
CA TYR A 199 -2.36 -7.96 -22.11
C TYR A 199 -2.55 -8.87 -20.92
N LEU A 200 -2.37 -8.33 -19.72
CA LEU A 200 -2.52 -9.07 -18.48
C LEU A 200 -3.47 -8.33 -17.55
N GLY A 201 -4.32 -9.05 -16.86
CA GLY A 201 -5.02 -8.56 -15.69
C GLY A 201 -4.40 -9.16 -14.46
N TYR A 202 -4.23 -8.40 -13.38
CA TYR A 202 -3.70 -8.91 -12.14
C TYR A 202 -4.50 -8.44 -10.93
N LYS A 203 -4.35 -9.15 -9.83
CA LYS A 203 -4.80 -8.75 -8.49
C LYS A 203 -3.67 -8.94 -7.48
N LEU A 204 -3.72 -8.16 -6.42
CA LEU A 204 -2.85 -8.31 -5.27
C LEU A 204 -3.67 -8.70 -4.04
N LYS A 205 -3.18 -9.72 -3.31
CA LYS A 205 -3.60 -9.97 -1.95
C LYS A 205 -2.57 -9.34 -1.03
N ALA A 206 -2.81 -8.07 -0.70
CA ALA A 206 -1.90 -7.26 0.08
C ALA A 206 -2.04 -7.56 1.59
N PRO A 207 -0.99 -7.31 2.39
CA PRO A 207 -1.10 -7.32 3.85
C PRO A 207 -2.05 -6.22 4.33
N ASP A 208 -2.54 -6.38 5.56
CA ASP A 208 -3.38 -5.38 6.22
C ASP A 208 -2.56 -4.10 6.50
N PRO A 209 -2.87 -2.96 5.84
CA PRO A 209 -2.09 -1.74 6.02
C PRO A 209 -2.15 -1.18 7.43
N LEU A 210 -3.20 -1.49 8.20
CA LEU A 210 -3.33 -1.06 9.61
C LEU A 210 -2.29 -1.71 10.53
N LYS A 211 -1.69 -2.82 10.11
CA LYS A 211 -0.62 -3.53 10.83
C LYS A 211 0.78 -3.20 10.33
N MET A 212 0.88 -2.32 9.33
CA MET A 212 2.14 -1.89 8.74
C MET A 212 2.57 -0.55 9.31
N GLU A 213 3.88 -0.31 9.40
CA GLU A 213 4.43 0.99 9.81
C GLU A 213 4.26 2.03 8.69
N ASN A 214 4.27 3.32 9.06
CA ASN A 214 4.36 4.38 8.06
C ASN A 214 5.64 4.23 7.22
N GLY A 215 5.53 4.33 5.91
CA GLY A 215 6.71 4.30 5.06
C GLY A 215 6.48 3.70 3.67
N VAL A 216 7.60 3.43 3.01
CA VAL A 216 7.63 2.86 1.67
C VAL A 216 8.11 1.41 1.75
N TYR A 217 7.36 0.53 1.11
CA TYR A 217 7.65 -0.89 1.01
C TYR A 217 7.94 -1.25 -0.44
N LYS A 218 9.01 -2.00 -0.67
CA LYS A 218 9.41 -2.45 -2.00
C LYS A 218 9.53 -3.95 -2.07
N GLY A 219 9.18 -4.51 -3.22
CA GLY A 219 9.36 -5.92 -3.56
C GLY A 219 9.53 -6.08 -5.06
N SER A 220 9.99 -7.24 -5.51
CA SER A 220 10.14 -7.54 -6.92
C SER A 220 9.77 -8.99 -7.19
N LEU A 221 9.19 -9.24 -8.36
CA LEU A 221 8.86 -10.55 -8.88
C LEU A 221 9.43 -10.67 -10.28
N VAL A 222 10.21 -11.72 -10.51
CA VAL A 222 10.73 -12.05 -11.83
C VAL A 222 9.98 -13.28 -12.34
N LEU A 223 9.35 -13.15 -13.52
CA LEU A 223 8.69 -14.21 -14.23
C LEU A 223 9.49 -14.56 -15.49
N SER A 224 9.71 -15.82 -15.72
CA SER A 224 10.34 -16.31 -16.95
C SER A 224 9.33 -16.34 -18.10
N ILE A 225 9.79 -15.95 -19.31
CA ILE A 225 8.97 -15.91 -20.53
C ILE A 225 9.57 -16.88 -21.54
N GLY A 226 8.72 -17.62 -22.21
CA GLY A 226 9.12 -18.56 -23.22
C GLY A 226 8.40 -19.88 -23.10
N ARG A 227 8.74 -20.83 -23.95
CA ARG A 227 8.11 -22.15 -23.95
C ARG A 227 8.37 -22.89 -22.64
N ASN A 228 7.28 -23.41 -22.03
CA ASN A 228 7.30 -24.11 -20.73
C ASN A 228 7.85 -23.24 -19.58
N LYS A 229 7.69 -21.93 -19.67
CA LYS A 229 8.08 -20.95 -18.66
C LYS A 229 6.84 -20.42 -17.92
N ASP A 230 7.04 -19.50 -16.99
CA ASP A 230 5.95 -18.88 -16.21
C ASP A 230 4.88 -18.22 -17.10
N LEU A 231 5.32 -17.60 -18.21
CA LEU A 231 4.47 -17.11 -19.29
C LEU A 231 4.89 -17.77 -20.60
N ASP A 232 4.00 -18.57 -21.18
CA ASP A 232 4.22 -19.30 -22.42
C ASP A 232 3.15 -18.92 -23.45
N PHE A 233 3.56 -18.37 -24.56
CA PHE A 233 2.69 -17.92 -25.64
C PHE A 233 2.79 -18.84 -26.90
N GLY A 234 3.20 -20.09 -26.69
CA GLY A 234 3.31 -21.11 -27.72
C GLY A 234 4.65 -21.13 -28.45
N ASN A 235 4.70 -21.90 -29.55
CA ASN A 235 5.89 -21.99 -30.38
C ASN A 235 6.17 -20.66 -31.09
N GLY A 236 7.35 -20.10 -30.85
CA GLY A 236 7.74 -18.83 -31.46
C GLY A 236 9.13 -18.36 -31.03
N THR A 237 9.56 -17.26 -31.62
CA THR A 237 10.76 -16.51 -31.21
C THR A 237 10.32 -15.32 -30.36
N TYR A 238 10.81 -15.27 -29.15
CA TYR A 238 10.46 -14.27 -28.16
C TYR A 238 11.49 -13.16 -28.13
N SER A 239 11.06 -11.90 -28.07
CA SER A 239 11.97 -10.75 -27.93
C SER A 239 12.59 -10.66 -26.53
N ASP A 240 11.91 -11.20 -25.52
CA ASP A 240 12.29 -11.13 -24.12
C ASP A 240 12.14 -12.49 -23.45
N SER A 241 13.02 -12.79 -22.51
CA SER A 241 13.00 -14.07 -21.75
C SER A 241 12.51 -13.90 -20.31
N GLN A 242 12.32 -12.67 -19.84
CA GLN A 242 11.90 -12.36 -18.48
C GLN A 242 11.00 -11.14 -18.43
N LEU A 243 10.09 -11.13 -17.43
CA LEU A 243 9.32 -9.99 -16.99
C LEU A 243 9.64 -9.71 -15.53
N THR A 244 10.12 -8.51 -15.25
CA THR A 244 10.31 -8.04 -13.86
C THR A 244 9.14 -7.13 -13.48
N ILE A 245 8.46 -7.44 -12.39
CA ILE A 245 7.40 -6.62 -11.80
C ILE A 245 7.92 -6.06 -10.49
N ASN A 246 8.09 -4.74 -10.42
CA ASN A 246 8.51 -4.04 -9.21
C ASN A 246 7.28 -3.52 -8.47
N PHE A 247 7.20 -3.79 -7.19
CA PHE A 247 6.13 -3.32 -6.33
C PHE A 247 6.62 -2.19 -5.44
N THR A 248 5.87 -1.10 -5.39
CA THR A 248 6.08 0.00 -4.45
C THR A 248 4.76 0.30 -3.76
N MET A 249 4.69 0.02 -2.46
CA MET A 249 3.51 0.28 -1.64
C MET A 249 3.85 1.32 -0.59
N LYS A 250 3.01 2.35 -0.46
CA LYS A 250 3.17 3.42 0.52
C LYS A 250 2.11 3.30 1.59
N VAL A 251 2.50 3.38 2.84
CA VAL A 251 1.60 3.41 4.00
C VAL A 251 1.73 4.75 4.68
N ARG A 252 0.61 5.46 4.84
CA ARG A 252 0.53 6.74 5.57
C ARG A 252 -0.66 6.70 6.50
N HIS A 253 -0.39 6.52 7.77
CA HIS A 253 -1.40 6.68 8.80
C HIS A 253 -1.60 8.16 9.09
N GLN A 254 -2.84 8.57 9.36
CA GLN A 254 -3.18 9.96 9.66
C GLN A 254 -3.72 10.10 11.07
N ILE A 255 -3.47 11.27 11.66
CA ILE A 255 -4.11 11.74 12.89
C ILE A 255 -4.85 13.02 12.57
N LYS A 256 -6.11 13.10 13.00
CA LYS A 256 -6.86 14.36 13.03
C LYS A 256 -7.35 14.59 14.44
N ILE A 257 -7.23 15.84 14.91
CA ILE A 257 -7.67 16.25 16.26
C ILE A 257 -8.50 17.51 16.10
N ASP A 258 -9.69 17.51 16.67
CA ASP A 258 -10.58 18.66 16.71
C ASP A 258 -10.81 19.06 18.16
N PHE A 259 -10.51 20.33 18.49
CA PHE A 259 -10.82 20.93 19.76
C PHE A 259 -12.09 21.79 19.65
N PRO A 260 -12.91 21.86 20.72
CA PRO A 260 -14.01 22.80 20.75
C PRO A 260 -13.50 24.26 20.70
N PRO A 261 -14.30 25.21 20.26
CA PRO A 261 -13.93 26.62 20.27
C PRO A 261 -13.45 27.08 21.67
N GLY A 262 -12.30 27.73 21.75
CA GLY A 262 -11.68 28.14 23.02
C GLY A 262 -10.96 27.01 23.76
N GLY A 263 -10.83 25.82 23.16
CA GLY A 263 -10.15 24.67 23.75
C GLY A 263 -8.62 24.77 23.84
N ASP A 264 -8.05 25.92 23.52
CA ASP A 264 -6.63 26.21 23.69
C ASP A 264 -6.25 26.69 25.12
N LYS A 265 -7.26 26.94 25.99
CA LYS A 265 -7.08 27.45 27.34
C LYS A 265 -7.90 26.62 28.34
N VAL A 266 -7.26 26.27 29.43
CA VAL A 266 -7.92 25.63 30.56
C VAL A 266 -7.68 26.42 31.83
N VAL A 267 -8.69 26.46 32.72
CA VAL A 267 -8.63 27.08 34.02
C VAL A 267 -8.77 26.04 35.10
N LEU A 268 -7.76 25.87 35.94
CA LEU A 268 -7.78 24.89 37.03
C LEU A 268 -8.74 25.40 38.12
N LEU A 269 -9.68 24.52 38.50
CA LEU A 269 -10.69 24.79 39.50
C LEU A 269 -10.61 23.76 40.63
N PRO A 270 -10.90 24.20 41.88
CA PRO A 270 -11.14 23.25 42.97
C PRO A 270 -12.47 22.48 42.76
N PRO A 271 -12.69 21.37 43.48
CA PRO A 271 -13.97 20.69 43.44
C PRO A 271 -15.13 21.62 43.75
N GLY A 272 -16.16 21.64 42.88
CA GLY A 272 -17.30 22.59 42.94
C GLY A 272 -17.03 23.99 42.43
N GLY A 273 -15.79 24.30 41.97
CA GLY A 273 -15.38 25.60 41.46
C GLY A 273 -14.99 26.62 42.57
N TRP A 274 -14.45 27.76 42.17
CA TRP A 274 -13.98 28.79 43.08
C TRP A 274 -15.11 29.40 43.93
N SER A 275 -16.32 29.58 43.39
CA SER A 275 -17.46 30.09 44.14
C SER A 275 -17.84 29.17 45.26
N ASP A 276 -17.96 27.89 45.05
CA ASP A 276 -18.29 26.89 46.07
C ASP A 276 -17.18 26.81 47.15
N TRP A 277 -15.92 26.85 46.71
CA TRP A 277 -14.79 26.86 47.62
C TRP A 277 -14.75 28.13 48.50
N ILE A 278 -15.02 29.33 47.97
CA ILE A 278 -15.05 30.58 48.71
C ILE A 278 -16.20 30.58 49.73
N TYR A 279 -17.41 30.22 49.34
CA TYR A 279 -18.60 30.34 50.22
C TYR A 279 -18.81 29.14 51.15
N ARG A 280 -18.36 27.96 50.75
CA ARG A 280 -18.55 26.70 51.53
C ARG A 280 -17.27 26.05 52.01
N GLY A 281 -16.12 26.46 51.48
CA GLY A 281 -14.80 25.85 51.72
C GLY A 281 -14.20 26.13 53.11
N LYS A 282 -14.74 27.04 53.86
CA LYS A 282 -14.29 27.41 55.26
C LYS A 282 -12.78 27.64 55.32
N ASN A 283 -12.19 28.38 54.41
CA ASN A 283 -10.74 28.70 54.28
C ASN A 283 -9.82 27.44 54.27
N ARG A 284 -10.31 26.28 53.87
CA ARG A 284 -9.50 25.05 53.76
C ARG A 284 -8.70 25.07 52.44
N VAL A 285 -7.52 24.47 52.51
CA VAL A 285 -6.75 24.17 51.28
C VAL A 285 -7.59 23.25 50.39
N PRO A 286 -7.79 23.53 49.12
CA PRO A 286 -8.51 22.61 48.22
C PRO A 286 -7.81 21.27 48.16
N SER A 287 -8.55 20.21 47.99
CA SER A 287 -7.99 18.86 47.85
C SER A 287 -7.30 18.61 46.51
N SER A 288 -7.68 19.40 45.52
CA SER A 288 -7.08 19.38 44.16
C SER A 288 -7.46 20.63 43.39
N LEU A 289 -6.66 20.95 42.36
CA LEU A 289 -7.07 21.82 41.28
C LEU A 289 -7.07 21.01 39.98
N ARG A 290 -8.16 21.09 39.22
CA ARG A 290 -8.37 20.31 38.00
C ARG A 290 -8.99 21.10 36.88
N ALA A 291 -8.61 20.76 35.64
CA ALA A 291 -9.33 21.11 34.43
C ALA A 291 -9.25 19.98 33.40
N ASP A 292 -10.32 19.79 32.66
CA ASP A 292 -10.39 18.82 31.59
C ASP A 292 -10.46 19.54 30.25
N LEU A 293 -9.64 19.09 29.30
CA LEU A 293 -9.60 19.54 27.93
C LEU A 293 -10.16 18.45 27.04
N HIS A 294 -11.41 18.59 26.63
CA HIS A 294 -12.07 17.66 25.74
C HIS A 294 -11.64 17.90 24.29
N TYR A 295 -11.51 16.81 23.52
CA TYR A 295 -11.19 16.83 22.09
C TYR A 295 -11.75 15.60 21.40
N ARG A 296 -11.93 15.71 20.08
CA ARG A 296 -12.24 14.58 19.20
C ARG A 296 -11.00 14.17 18.42
N ILE A 297 -10.80 12.87 18.27
CA ILE A 297 -9.63 12.34 17.59
C ILE A 297 -10.00 11.25 16.59
N TRP A 298 -9.30 11.25 15.46
CA TRP A 298 -9.29 10.21 14.44
C TRP A 298 -7.86 9.76 14.26
N PHE A 299 -7.60 8.46 14.36
CA PHE A 299 -6.27 7.89 14.09
C PHE A 299 -6.38 6.42 13.73
N SER A 300 -5.52 5.97 12.80
CA SER A 300 -5.58 4.63 12.20
C SER A 300 -4.46 3.69 12.66
N SER A 301 -3.44 4.21 13.36
CA SER A 301 -2.33 3.40 13.91
C SER A 301 -2.05 3.77 15.35
N LYS A 302 -1.09 3.11 15.98
CA LYS A 302 -0.58 3.54 17.28
C LYS A 302 -0.06 4.97 17.21
N ILE A 303 -0.31 5.75 18.24
CA ILE A 303 0.21 7.10 18.40
C ILE A 303 0.96 7.20 19.72
N LYS A 304 2.04 7.97 19.70
CA LYS A 304 2.78 8.35 20.90
C LYS A 304 2.42 9.79 21.29
N VAL A 305 2.17 10.02 22.56
CA VAL A 305 1.88 11.36 23.09
C VAL A 305 2.94 11.75 24.10
N THR A 306 3.51 12.94 23.92
CA THR A 306 4.51 13.52 24.80
C THR A 306 4.14 14.97 25.13
N LEU A 307 4.79 15.55 26.15
CA LEU A 307 4.63 16.95 26.53
C LEU A 307 5.88 17.77 26.21
N SER A 308 5.66 19.04 25.87
CA SER A 308 6.67 20.08 25.87
C SER A 308 6.13 21.28 26.66
N CYS A 309 6.90 21.82 27.60
CA CYS A 309 6.41 22.80 28.57
C CYS A 309 7.25 24.09 28.54
N GLU A 310 6.61 25.19 28.84
CA GLU A 310 7.30 26.48 29.02
C GLU A 310 8.26 26.45 30.19
N TYR A 311 7.87 25.75 31.28
CA TYR A 311 8.69 25.59 32.48
C TYR A 311 8.88 24.08 32.75
N PRO A 312 9.88 23.43 32.13
CA PRO A 312 10.15 22.02 32.37
C PRO A 312 11.07 21.84 33.58
N ASN A 313 10.85 20.75 34.35
CA ASN A 313 11.80 20.28 35.34
C ASN A 313 11.80 18.74 35.36
N GLY A 314 12.87 18.13 34.90
CA GLY A 314 12.96 16.69 34.69
C GLY A 314 11.88 16.22 33.69
N SER A 315 11.05 15.29 34.09
CA SER A 315 9.95 14.72 33.28
C SER A 315 8.62 15.43 33.47
N GLU A 316 8.57 16.51 34.24
CA GLU A 316 7.34 17.19 34.64
C GLU A 316 7.25 18.61 34.05
N CYS A 317 6.01 19.07 33.91
CA CYS A 317 5.66 20.43 33.53
C CYS A 317 5.36 21.27 34.76
N PHE A 318 5.69 22.57 34.71
CA PHE A 318 5.41 23.51 35.79
C PHE A 318 4.63 24.71 35.25
N ILE A 319 3.83 25.31 36.11
CA ILE A 319 3.23 26.64 35.93
C ILE A 319 3.85 27.62 36.92
N LYS A 320 3.93 28.88 36.53
CA LYS A 320 4.66 29.91 37.25
C LYS A 320 3.72 31.02 37.77
N ASN A 321 3.90 31.40 39.02
CA ASN A 321 3.24 32.55 39.60
C ASN A 321 3.79 33.82 38.99
N THR A 322 2.91 34.68 38.49
CA THR A 322 3.27 35.93 37.81
C THR A 322 3.82 37.03 38.73
N LYS A 323 3.59 36.92 40.04
CA LYS A 323 4.05 37.94 41.02
C LYS A 323 5.47 37.65 41.53
N ASP A 324 5.69 36.43 42.01
CA ASP A 324 6.91 36.06 42.76
C ASP A 324 7.73 34.97 42.07
N GLY A 325 7.27 34.50 40.91
CA GLY A 325 7.99 33.46 40.15
C GLY A 325 7.93 32.05 40.72
N HIS A 326 7.14 31.78 41.77
CA HIS A 326 6.98 30.46 42.37
C HIS A 326 6.50 29.46 41.35
N LEU A 327 7.20 28.33 41.24
CA LEU A 327 6.89 27.23 40.28
C LEU A 327 6.09 26.13 41.00
N VAL A 328 5.11 25.61 40.29
CA VAL A 328 4.22 24.55 40.76
C VAL A 328 4.11 23.46 39.70
N PRO A 329 4.33 22.18 40.05
CA PRO A 329 4.15 21.10 39.11
C PRO A 329 2.70 20.93 38.69
N ILE A 330 2.48 20.67 37.39
CA ILE A 330 1.19 20.33 36.84
C ILE A 330 1.28 18.98 36.13
N HIS A 331 0.41 18.06 36.52
CA HIS A 331 0.36 16.74 35.93
C HIS A 331 -0.72 16.69 34.85
N VAL A 332 -0.41 16.09 33.70
CA VAL A 332 -1.33 15.90 32.59
C VAL A 332 -1.60 14.41 32.42
N TYR A 333 -2.87 14.05 32.48
CA TYR A 333 -3.31 12.66 32.35
C TYR A 333 -4.18 12.50 31.11
N TRP A 334 -4.02 11.39 30.43
CA TRP A 334 -4.97 10.96 29.42
C TRP A 334 -6.09 10.16 30.09
N ARG A 335 -7.34 10.61 29.92
CA ARG A 335 -8.54 10.00 30.50
C ARG A 335 -8.42 9.71 32.01
N ASP A 336 -7.82 10.61 32.76
CA ASP A 336 -7.70 10.58 34.23
C ASP A 336 -6.69 9.61 34.87
N TYR A 337 -6.17 8.61 34.14
CA TYR A 337 -5.36 7.56 34.74
C TYR A 337 -3.97 7.37 34.13
N SER A 338 -3.74 7.78 32.88
CA SER A 338 -2.42 7.60 32.23
C SER A 338 -1.64 8.91 32.24
N LEU A 339 -0.62 9.01 33.10
CA LEU A 339 0.26 10.19 33.19
C LEU A 339 1.08 10.34 31.92
N ILE A 340 1.09 11.54 31.35
CA ILE A 340 1.91 11.92 30.21
C ILE A 340 3.09 12.73 30.73
N THR A 341 4.28 12.46 30.24
CA THR A 341 5.52 13.11 30.63
C THR A 341 6.21 13.80 29.47
N THR A 342 7.26 14.57 29.75
CA THR A 342 8.12 15.22 28.76
C THR A 342 9.19 14.26 28.19
N THR A 343 9.27 13.02 28.70
CA THR A 343 10.27 12.06 28.25
C THR A 343 10.00 11.59 26.80
N THR A 344 11.04 11.27 26.06
CA THR A 344 10.95 10.80 24.67
C THR A 344 10.22 9.47 24.55
N ALA A 345 10.14 8.67 25.64
CA ALA A 345 9.36 7.44 25.67
C ALA A 345 7.87 7.69 25.44
N GLY A 346 7.33 8.80 26.03
CA GLY A 346 5.95 9.19 25.86
C GLY A 346 4.95 8.14 26.33
N LEU A 347 3.69 8.41 26.07
CA LEU A 347 2.57 7.47 26.29
C LEU A 347 2.05 6.97 24.95
N VAL A 348 2.03 5.64 24.74
CA VAL A 348 1.61 5.02 23.49
C VAL A 348 0.18 4.52 23.59
N PHE A 349 -0.66 4.92 22.63
CA PHE A 349 -2.05 4.45 22.52
C PHE A 349 -2.26 3.67 21.23
N ALA A 350 -3.07 2.61 21.30
CA ALA A 350 -3.65 1.97 20.13
C ALA A 350 -5.03 2.60 19.82
N PRO A 351 -5.48 2.63 18.56
CA PRO A 351 -6.80 3.14 18.21
C PRO A 351 -7.92 2.33 18.87
N SER A 352 -7.76 1.01 18.91
CA SER A 352 -8.65 0.04 19.55
C SER A 352 -7.86 -1.21 19.95
N VAL A 353 -8.50 -2.12 20.68
CA VAL A 353 -7.90 -3.40 21.09
C VAL A 353 -7.72 -4.34 19.91
N ASP A 354 -8.64 -4.31 18.95
CA ASP A 354 -8.66 -5.15 17.76
C ASP A 354 -7.93 -4.52 16.53
N GLY A 355 -7.36 -3.31 16.71
CA GLY A 355 -6.63 -2.60 15.66
C GLY A 355 -7.51 -1.81 14.70
N THR A 356 -8.83 -1.75 14.91
CA THR A 356 -9.71 -0.88 14.11
C THR A 356 -9.38 0.60 14.33
N PRO A 357 -9.47 1.47 13.30
CA PRO A 357 -9.26 2.90 13.44
C PRO A 357 -10.20 3.55 14.46
N ALA A 358 -9.68 4.48 15.24
CA ALA A 358 -10.52 5.34 16.05
C ALA A 358 -11.10 6.45 15.17
N VAL A 359 -12.44 6.54 15.13
CA VAL A 359 -13.17 7.51 14.31
C VAL A 359 -14.05 8.36 15.21
N ASN A 360 -13.85 9.70 15.17
CA ASN A 360 -14.62 10.66 15.95
C ASN A 360 -14.68 10.31 17.46
N ALA A 361 -13.58 9.79 17.99
CA ALA A 361 -13.53 9.32 19.36
C ALA A 361 -13.42 10.51 20.31
N ASP A 362 -14.38 10.63 21.23
CA ASP A 362 -14.37 11.62 22.30
C ASP A 362 -13.32 11.25 23.36
N ARG A 363 -12.41 12.17 23.64
CA ARG A 363 -11.28 12.02 24.57
C ARG A 363 -11.08 13.31 25.36
N PHE A 364 -10.35 13.22 26.48
CA PHE A 364 -9.96 14.39 27.23
C PHE A 364 -8.59 14.23 27.89
N PHE A 365 -7.93 15.33 28.10
CA PHE A 365 -6.77 15.45 28.96
C PHE A 365 -7.19 16.09 30.28
N SER A 366 -6.77 15.51 31.41
CA SER A 366 -6.95 16.09 32.72
C SER A 366 -5.66 16.75 33.21
N PHE A 367 -5.74 18.04 33.45
CA PHE A 367 -4.67 18.82 34.08
C PHE A 367 -4.94 18.86 35.57
N LYS A 368 -3.99 18.42 36.41
CA LYS A 368 -4.19 18.27 37.85
C LYS A 368 -3.02 18.76 38.68
N ILE A 369 -3.35 19.37 39.82
CA ILE A 369 -2.46 19.59 40.97
C ILE A 369 -3.14 18.93 42.15
N THR A 370 -2.55 17.89 42.73
CA THR A 370 -3.15 17.08 43.80
C THR A 370 -2.29 17.01 45.07
N ASP A 371 -1.02 17.47 44.97
CA ASP A 371 -0.14 17.48 46.15
C ASP A 371 -0.59 18.54 47.16
N SER A 372 -0.88 18.07 48.39
CA SER A 372 -1.42 18.91 49.46
C SER A 372 -0.44 19.99 49.95
N GLN A 373 0.87 19.73 49.88
CA GLN A 373 1.88 20.73 50.28
C GLN A 373 2.03 21.82 49.18
N VAL A 374 2.01 21.42 47.91
CA VAL A 374 2.00 22.35 46.77
C VAL A 374 0.78 23.25 46.86
N LEU A 375 -0.40 22.71 47.09
CA LEU A 375 -1.64 23.46 47.23
C LEU A 375 -1.62 24.43 48.45
N LYS A 376 -1.06 24.01 49.57
CA LYS A 376 -0.84 24.87 50.75
C LYS A 376 0.09 26.06 50.39
N GLU A 377 1.19 25.79 49.72
CA GLU A 377 2.12 26.83 49.32
C GLU A 377 1.52 27.82 48.30
N MET A 378 0.67 27.33 47.39
CA MET A 378 -0.11 28.21 46.52
C MET A 378 -1.05 29.14 47.27
N MET A 379 -1.77 28.63 48.27
CA MET A 379 -2.73 29.39 49.06
C MET A 379 -2.06 30.47 49.96
N LYS A 380 -0.79 30.32 50.32
CA LYS A 380 0.00 31.36 51.01
C LYS A 380 0.35 32.56 50.15
N ARG A 381 0.06 32.54 48.83
CA ARG A 381 0.39 33.59 47.86
C ARG A 381 -0.86 34.25 47.25
N PRO A 382 -1.63 34.99 48.07
CA PRO A 382 -2.88 35.57 47.61
C PRO A 382 -2.68 36.62 46.53
N GLY A 383 -3.61 36.64 45.55
CA GLY A 383 -3.60 37.53 44.42
C GLY A 383 -2.50 37.21 43.38
N GLY A 384 -1.81 36.11 43.49
CA GLY A 384 -0.94 35.55 42.46
C GLY A 384 -1.75 34.81 41.40
N THR A 385 -1.35 34.91 40.14
CA THR A 385 -1.90 34.12 39.05
C THR A 385 -0.83 33.14 38.55
N TYR A 386 -1.15 31.86 38.53
CA TYR A 386 -0.27 30.84 37.99
C TYR A 386 -0.59 30.61 36.53
N LYS A 387 0.42 30.66 35.66
CA LYS A 387 0.31 30.51 34.21
C LYS A 387 1.46 29.67 33.68
N GLY A 388 1.23 28.96 32.58
CA GLY A 388 2.24 28.25 31.84
C GLY A 388 1.64 27.64 30.57
N LYS A 389 2.48 27.43 29.58
CA LYS A 389 2.14 26.76 28.32
C LYS A 389 2.57 25.31 28.39
N VAL A 390 1.63 24.41 28.11
CA VAL A 390 1.89 22.97 27.90
C VAL A 390 1.49 22.62 26.47
N THR A 391 2.42 22.10 25.70
CA THR A 391 2.19 21.63 24.33
C THR A 391 2.09 20.12 24.37
N ILE A 392 1.00 19.57 23.85
CA ILE A 392 0.77 18.13 23.71
C ILE A 392 1.17 17.74 22.29
N ILE A 393 2.13 16.83 22.16
CA ILE A 393 2.69 16.41 20.89
C ILE A 393 2.20 14.99 20.61
N PHE A 394 1.55 14.80 19.45
CA PHE A 394 1.10 13.51 18.93
C PHE A 394 2.03 13.08 17.80
N ASP A 395 2.52 11.86 17.88
CA ASP A 395 3.41 11.25 16.89
C ASP A 395 2.80 9.93 16.41
N ALA A 396 2.59 9.81 15.09
CA ALA A 396 2.05 8.61 14.43
C ALA A 396 3.15 7.73 13.80
N THR A 397 4.41 8.04 14.01
CA THR A 397 5.56 7.37 13.34
C THR A 397 6.15 6.22 14.15
N ILE A 398 5.35 5.55 14.97
CA ILE A 398 5.79 4.42 15.79
C ILE A 398 5.38 3.08 15.20
#